data_94d92a87841992f6d3f26419b3bc9900
#
_entry.id   94d92a87841992f6d3f26419b3bc9900
#
_cell.length_a   1.000
_cell.length_b   1.000
_cell.length_c   1.000
_cell.angle_alpha   90.00
_cell.angle_beta   90.00
_cell.angle_gamma   90.00
#
_symmetry.space_group_name_H-M   'P 1'
#
loop_
_entity.id
_entity.type
_entity.pdbx_description
1 polymer ?
#
loop_
_entity_poly.entity_id
_entity_poly.type
_entity_poly.pdbx_seq_one_letter_code
_entity_poly.pdbx_strand_id
1 'polypeptide(L)'
;MYADPSGHLAGLLLIGIWLYCFTPVGSAVTQAAVSTVSYVGMAVASIWDEDIRADMNAIGWNPFNTNENAVLGSSKVSFYKGMPVFRTNGDRSGTFYAIALKRSADAVELRHERGHGSQAMAMGVLTYLFTVGVPSPAKLGPWAANGNYYSAPWETMADILGGARSHSSEEIERARAYYNASVVFPPLAMFWWFE
;
A
#
# COMPACT_ATOMS: atom_id res chain seq x y z
N MET A 1 34.03 -12.49 22.60
CA MET A 1 32.66 -12.72 22.15
C MET A 1 31.82 -12.77 23.42
N TYR A 2 30.96 -11.76 23.66
CA TYR A 2 30.12 -11.68 24.83
C TYR A 2 28.94 -12.64 24.62
N ALA A 3 28.90 -13.74 25.34
CA ALA A 3 27.70 -14.59 25.33
C ALA A 3 26.66 -13.96 26.26
N ASP A 4 25.44 -13.69 25.75
CA ASP A 4 24.32 -13.25 26.59
C ASP A 4 23.72 -14.49 27.30
N PRO A 5 24.14 -14.80 28.55
CA PRO A 5 23.71 -16.00 29.27
C PRO A 5 22.27 -15.92 29.76
N SER A 6 21.63 -14.75 29.68
CA SER A 6 20.26 -14.52 30.13
C SER A 6 19.22 -14.67 29.01
N GLY A 7 19.65 -14.71 27.76
CA GLY A 7 18.74 -14.74 26.59
C GLY A 7 18.00 -13.41 26.35
N HIS A 8 18.31 -12.34 27.09
CA HIS A 8 17.64 -11.05 26.96
C HIS A 8 17.82 -10.46 25.57
N LEU A 9 19.02 -10.60 24.97
CA LEU A 9 19.30 -10.11 23.63
C LEU A 9 18.42 -10.82 22.58
N ALA A 10 18.25 -12.14 22.69
CA ALA A 10 17.37 -12.90 21.82
C ALA A 10 15.91 -12.49 21.98
N GLY A 11 15.47 -12.26 23.23
CA GLY A 11 14.12 -11.76 23.52
C GLY A 11 13.85 -10.37 22.92
N LEU A 12 14.79 -9.44 23.08
CA LEU A 12 14.69 -8.11 22.50
C LEU A 12 14.68 -8.15 20.96
N LEU A 13 15.48 -9.02 20.35
CA LEU A 13 15.49 -9.22 18.91
C LEU A 13 14.14 -9.73 18.39
N LEU A 14 13.55 -10.72 19.08
CA LEU A 14 12.23 -11.28 18.71
C LEU A 14 11.13 -10.23 18.85
N ILE A 15 11.15 -9.43 19.90
CA ILE A 15 10.21 -8.31 20.10
C ILE A 15 10.40 -7.29 18.96
N GLY A 16 11.63 -6.94 18.61
CA GLY A 16 11.95 -6.01 17.51
C GLY A 16 11.43 -6.53 16.17
N ILE A 17 11.63 -7.81 15.87
CA ILE A 17 11.11 -8.46 14.66
C ILE A 17 9.59 -8.44 14.66
N TRP A 18 8.95 -8.77 15.77
CA TRP A 18 7.50 -8.75 15.89
C TRP A 18 6.92 -7.34 15.66
N LEU A 19 7.50 -6.33 16.33
CA LEU A 19 7.10 -4.93 16.16
C LEU A 19 7.25 -4.48 14.70
N TYR A 20 8.33 -4.85 14.05
CA TYR A 20 8.56 -4.50 12.65
C TYR A 20 7.57 -5.21 11.72
N CYS A 21 7.36 -6.51 11.89
CA CYS A 21 6.59 -7.31 10.94
C CYS A 21 5.07 -7.14 11.09
N PHE A 22 4.57 -6.93 12.30
CA PHE A 22 3.14 -7.04 12.62
C PHE A 22 2.52 -5.75 13.16
N THR A 23 3.24 -4.64 13.21
CA THR A 23 2.70 -3.38 13.70
C THR A 23 2.87 -2.23 12.70
N PRO A 24 2.07 -1.15 12.85
CA PRO A 24 2.22 0.06 12.05
C PRO A 24 3.61 0.69 12.10
N VAL A 25 4.38 0.46 13.18
CA VAL A 25 5.74 1.00 13.33
C VAL A 25 6.65 0.51 12.20
N GLY A 26 6.69 -0.80 11.95
CA GLY A 26 7.50 -1.36 10.87
C GLY A 26 7.04 -0.87 9.49
N SER A 27 5.72 -0.77 9.30
CA SER A 27 5.17 -0.23 8.06
C SER A 27 5.54 1.24 7.84
N ALA A 28 5.48 2.08 8.89
CA ALA A 28 5.88 3.48 8.80
C ALA A 28 7.38 3.63 8.45
N VAL A 29 8.25 2.82 9.07
CA VAL A 29 9.68 2.78 8.76
C VAL A 29 9.91 2.34 7.30
N THR A 30 9.22 1.28 6.85
CA THR A 30 9.31 0.79 5.48
C THR A 30 8.83 1.84 4.48
N GLN A 31 7.69 2.49 4.73
CA GLN A 31 7.17 3.55 3.86
C GLN A 31 8.13 4.73 3.78
N ALA A 32 8.66 5.18 4.92
CA ALA A 32 9.63 6.28 4.95
C ALA A 32 10.90 5.93 4.15
N ALA A 33 11.43 4.72 4.31
CA ALA A 33 12.60 4.24 3.57
C ALA A 33 12.32 4.18 2.06
N VAL A 34 11.21 3.55 1.65
CA VAL A 34 10.81 3.45 0.23
C VAL A 34 10.63 4.83 -0.38
N SER A 35 9.93 5.74 0.30
CA SER A 35 9.71 7.10 -0.19
C SER A 35 11.00 7.89 -0.32
N THR A 36 11.90 7.80 0.67
CA THR A 36 13.18 8.50 0.66
C THR A 36 14.09 7.97 -0.45
N VAL A 37 14.25 6.66 -0.56
CA VAL A 37 15.08 6.04 -1.60
C VAL A 37 14.53 6.36 -2.99
N SER A 38 13.20 6.30 -3.18
CA SER A 38 12.56 6.67 -4.43
C SER A 38 12.79 8.13 -4.77
N TYR A 39 12.62 9.04 -3.81
CA TYR A 39 12.85 10.47 -4.02
C TYR A 39 14.29 10.77 -4.45
N VAL A 40 15.26 10.23 -3.71
CA VAL A 40 16.67 10.40 -4.05
C VAL A 40 17.00 9.78 -5.42
N GLY A 41 16.48 8.58 -5.67
CA GLY A 41 16.64 7.90 -6.97
C GLY A 41 16.08 8.72 -8.14
N MET A 42 14.88 9.29 -7.98
CA MET A 42 14.27 10.17 -9.00
C MET A 42 15.07 11.47 -9.17
N ALA A 43 15.57 12.06 -8.07
CA ALA A 43 16.41 13.26 -8.14
C ALA A 43 17.71 12.99 -8.92
N VAL A 44 18.38 11.87 -8.66
CA VAL A 44 19.58 11.47 -9.40
C VAL A 44 19.26 11.15 -10.85
N ALA A 45 18.22 10.37 -11.13
CA ALA A 45 17.81 10.00 -12.49
C ALA A 45 17.43 11.22 -13.33
N SER A 46 16.84 12.26 -12.73
CA SER A 46 16.44 13.50 -13.42
C SER A 46 17.63 14.29 -14.01
N ILE A 47 18.87 13.98 -13.62
CA ILE A 47 20.06 14.59 -14.20
C ILE A 47 20.19 14.20 -15.70
N TRP A 48 19.83 12.96 -16.02
CA TRP A 48 19.98 12.39 -17.38
C TRP A 48 18.65 12.12 -18.08
N ASP A 49 17.52 12.07 -17.34
CA ASP A 49 16.20 11.74 -17.86
C ASP A 49 15.27 12.97 -17.76
N GLU A 50 15.00 13.57 -18.93
CA GLU A 50 14.18 14.79 -19.01
C GLU A 50 12.71 14.54 -18.64
N ASP A 51 12.18 13.34 -18.91
CA ASP A 51 10.81 12.99 -18.53
C ASP A 51 10.67 12.91 -17.00
N ILE A 52 11.63 12.28 -16.32
CA ILE A 52 11.63 12.25 -14.83
C ILE A 52 11.76 13.66 -14.28
N ARG A 53 12.61 14.49 -14.86
CA ARG A 53 12.75 15.89 -14.46
C ARG A 53 11.45 16.68 -14.65
N ALA A 54 10.79 16.52 -15.79
CA ALA A 54 9.51 17.17 -16.10
C ALA A 54 8.41 16.70 -15.12
N ASP A 55 8.32 15.41 -14.86
CA ASP A 55 7.37 14.82 -13.92
C ASP A 55 7.57 15.36 -12.50
N MET A 56 8.81 15.41 -12.02
CA MET A 56 9.12 15.92 -10.68
C MET A 56 8.87 17.44 -10.58
N ASN A 57 9.12 18.21 -11.64
CA ASN A 57 8.79 19.63 -11.70
C ASN A 57 7.28 19.86 -11.67
N ALA A 58 6.48 19.01 -12.31
CA ALA A 58 5.01 19.12 -12.33
C ALA A 58 4.39 19.01 -10.92
N ILE A 59 5.05 18.30 -9.99
CA ILE A 59 4.65 18.21 -8.58
C ILE A 59 5.44 19.17 -7.68
N GLY A 60 6.28 20.05 -8.25
CA GLY A 60 7.12 20.99 -7.49
C GLY A 60 8.13 20.31 -6.57
N TRP A 61 8.61 19.12 -6.91
CA TRP A 61 9.51 18.29 -6.08
C TRP A 61 8.92 17.99 -4.69
N ASN A 62 7.59 17.99 -4.56
CA ASN A 62 6.89 17.77 -3.30
C ASN A 62 6.43 16.30 -3.18
N PRO A 63 7.06 15.47 -2.31
CA PRO A 63 6.63 14.09 -2.12
C PRO A 63 5.24 13.97 -1.49
N PHE A 64 4.72 15.02 -0.83
CA PHE A 64 3.37 15.07 -0.27
C PHE A 64 2.35 15.72 -1.21
N ASN A 65 2.67 15.81 -2.51
CA ASN A 65 1.76 16.33 -3.53
C ASN A 65 0.37 15.68 -3.45
N THR A 66 -0.68 16.48 -3.55
CA THR A 66 -2.09 16.05 -3.54
C THR A 66 -2.80 16.30 -4.86
N ASN A 67 -2.12 16.89 -5.85
CA ASN A 67 -2.68 17.19 -7.16
C ASN A 67 -2.74 15.90 -8.02
N GLU A 68 -3.91 15.30 -8.10
CA GLU A 68 -4.15 14.07 -8.87
C GLU A 68 -3.85 14.26 -10.37
N ASN A 69 -4.17 15.42 -10.93
CA ASN A 69 -3.92 15.68 -12.35
C ASN A 69 -2.41 15.69 -12.68
N ALA A 70 -1.58 16.23 -11.78
CA ALA A 70 -0.13 16.20 -11.96
C ALA A 70 0.40 14.76 -11.90
N VAL A 71 -0.15 13.92 -11.01
CA VAL A 71 0.20 12.50 -10.91
C VAL A 71 -0.23 11.72 -12.14
N LEU A 72 -1.49 11.92 -12.58
CA LEU A 72 -2.05 11.21 -13.74
C LEU A 72 -1.41 11.66 -15.07
N GLY A 73 -0.99 12.91 -15.13
CA GLY A 73 -0.26 13.47 -16.28
C GLY A 73 1.22 13.10 -16.36
N SER A 74 1.78 12.49 -15.29
CA SER A 74 3.19 12.09 -15.29
C SER A 74 3.46 10.99 -16.32
N SER A 75 4.65 11.01 -16.93
CA SER A 75 5.06 10.05 -17.95
C SER A 75 5.71 8.80 -17.38
N LYS A 76 6.50 8.94 -16.31
CA LYS A 76 7.27 7.85 -15.67
C LYS A 76 7.05 7.74 -14.18
N VAL A 77 7.13 8.87 -13.47
CA VAL A 77 7.18 8.88 -11.99
C VAL A 77 6.41 10.05 -11.42
N SER A 78 5.99 9.94 -10.17
CA SER A 78 5.42 11.04 -9.40
C SER A 78 5.43 10.70 -7.91
N PHE A 79 4.84 11.58 -7.10
CA PHE A 79 4.49 11.32 -5.70
C PHE A 79 3.04 11.71 -5.46
N TYR A 80 2.35 10.90 -4.64
CA TYR A 80 0.99 11.19 -4.21
C TYR A 80 0.83 10.92 -2.71
N LYS A 81 0.59 11.96 -1.93
CA LYS A 81 0.38 11.90 -0.48
C LYS A 81 1.45 11.07 0.25
N GLY A 82 2.73 11.32 -0.04
CA GLY A 82 3.87 10.67 0.59
C GLY A 82 4.27 9.32 0.00
N MET A 83 3.58 8.82 -1.04
CA MET A 83 3.93 7.56 -1.71
C MET A 83 4.52 7.82 -3.09
N PRO A 84 5.61 7.14 -3.46
CA PRO A 84 6.10 7.18 -4.83
C PRO A 84 5.12 6.48 -5.77
N VAL A 85 4.94 7.07 -6.95
CA VAL A 85 4.09 6.55 -8.02
C VAL A 85 4.96 6.29 -9.25
N PHE A 86 4.88 5.08 -9.78
CA PHE A 86 5.57 4.66 -11.01
C PHE A 86 4.54 4.37 -12.09
N ARG A 87 4.65 5.02 -13.23
CA ARG A 87 3.76 4.78 -14.37
C ARG A 87 4.19 3.51 -15.09
N THR A 88 3.27 2.58 -15.27
CA THR A 88 3.54 1.28 -15.88
C THR A 88 2.78 1.10 -17.20
N ASN A 89 3.36 0.31 -18.11
CA ASN A 89 2.68 -0.10 -19.34
C ASN A 89 1.81 -1.37 -19.14
N GLY A 90 1.73 -1.88 -17.91
CA GLY A 90 0.87 -3.01 -17.57
C GLY A 90 -0.62 -2.65 -17.65
N ASP A 91 -1.44 -3.67 -17.65
CA ASP A 91 -2.90 -3.59 -17.70
C ASP A 91 -3.54 -3.40 -16.30
N ARG A 92 -2.74 -3.49 -15.25
CA ARG A 92 -3.18 -3.38 -13.84
C ARG A 92 -2.34 -2.40 -13.07
N SER A 93 -3.00 -1.75 -12.10
CA SER A 93 -2.35 -1.02 -11.02
C SER A 93 -2.18 -1.91 -9.80
N GLY A 94 -1.34 -1.49 -8.85
CA GLY A 94 -1.15 -2.18 -7.59
C GLY A 94 -0.28 -1.40 -6.62
N THR A 95 -0.39 -1.70 -5.34
CA THR A 95 0.31 -0.97 -4.29
C THR A 95 0.92 -1.89 -3.23
N PHE A 96 2.20 -1.65 -2.95
CA PHE A 96 2.89 -2.19 -1.79
C PHE A 96 3.99 -1.21 -1.36
N TYR A 97 3.68 -0.19 -0.56
CA TYR A 97 4.54 0.94 -0.19
C TYR A 97 4.96 1.86 -1.34
N ALA A 98 4.69 1.50 -2.57
CA ALA A 98 4.77 2.33 -3.76
C ALA A 98 3.59 1.98 -4.66
N ILE A 99 3.09 2.94 -5.43
CA ILE A 99 1.99 2.74 -6.36
C ILE A 99 2.58 2.47 -7.75
N ALA A 100 2.32 1.27 -8.28
CA ALA A 100 2.50 0.98 -9.70
C ALA A 100 1.18 1.32 -10.40
N LEU A 101 1.12 2.44 -11.14
CA LEU A 101 -0.10 2.97 -11.72
C LEU A 101 -0.08 2.77 -13.24
N LYS A 102 -1.05 2.02 -13.78
CA LYS A 102 -1.18 1.87 -15.23
C LYS A 102 -1.44 3.21 -15.91
N ARG A 103 -1.03 3.36 -17.16
CA ARG A 103 -1.17 4.64 -17.91
C ARG A 103 -2.62 5.07 -18.11
N SER A 104 -3.55 4.13 -18.23
CA SER A 104 -4.98 4.41 -18.42
C SER A 104 -5.74 4.64 -17.11
N ALA A 105 -5.05 4.67 -15.95
CA ALA A 105 -5.69 4.89 -14.66
C ALA A 105 -6.27 6.30 -14.55
N ASP A 106 -7.41 6.39 -13.88
CA ASP A 106 -8.09 7.63 -13.53
C ASP A 106 -7.86 8.01 -12.05
N ALA A 107 -8.49 9.10 -11.63
CA ALA A 107 -8.40 9.59 -10.25
C ALA A 107 -9.01 8.62 -9.22
N VAL A 108 -10.03 7.87 -9.62
CA VAL A 108 -10.67 6.86 -8.73
C VAL A 108 -9.69 5.73 -8.47
N GLU A 109 -9.03 5.24 -9.51
CA GLU A 109 -8.03 4.17 -9.40
C GLU A 109 -6.80 4.64 -8.60
N LEU A 110 -6.30 5.86 -8.83
CA LEU A 110 -5.21 6.44 -8.04
C LEU A 110 -5.55 6.50 -6.55
N ARG A 111 -6.76 6.95 -6.21
CA ARG A 111 -7.23 7.01 -4.82
C ARG A 111 -7.39 5.61 -4.21
N HIS A 112 -7.92 4.65 -4.97
CA HIS A 112 -8.03 3.25 -4.56
C HIS A 112 -6.65 2.66 -4.20
N GLU A 113 -5.68 2.79 -5.08
CA GLU A 113 -4.31 2.33 -4.84
C GLU A 113 -3.68 3.04 -3.63
N ARG A 114 -3.94 4.35 -3.45
CA ARG A 114 -3.50 5.06 -2.25
C ARG A 114 -4.15 4.49 -0.97
N GLY A 115 -5.38 4.01 -1.07
CA GLY A 115 -6.08 3.31 0.01
C GLY A 115 -5.38 2.02 0.43
N HIS A 116 -4.92 1.20 -0.51
CA HIS A 116 -4.07 0.03 -0.23
C HIS A 116 -2.77 0.43 0.48
N GLY A 117 -2.16 1.54 0.08
CA GLY A 117 -1.01 2.09 0.80
C GLY A 117 -1.34 2.48 2.24
N SER A 118 -2.53 3.02 2.49
CA SER A 118 -2.99 3.31 3.86
C SER A 118 -3.21 2.05 4.69
N GLN A 119 -3.76 0.99 4.08
CA GLN A 119 -3.87 -0.34 4.73
C GLN A 119 -2.49 -0.88 5.10
N ALA A 120 -1.53 -0.85 4.17
CA ALA A 120 -0.17 -1.32 4.42
C ALA A 120 0.47 -0.60 5.60
N MET A 121 0.32 0.73 5.69
CA MET A 121 0.84 1.52 6.81
C MET A 121 0.17 1.19 8.14
N ALA A 122 -1.11 0.87 8.15
CA ALA A 122 -1.87 0.64 9.37
C ALA A 122 -1.78 -0.78 9.91
N MET A 123 -1.52 -1.77 9.07
CA MET A 123 -1.57 -3.20 9.45
C MET A 123 -0.22 -3.79 9.87
N GLY A 124 0.90 -3.24 9.42
CA GLY A 124 2.20 -3.89 9.52
C GLY A 124 2.53 -4.72 8.26
N VAL A 125 3.82 -4.89 7.99
CA VAL A 125 4.35 -5.44 6.72
C VAL A 125 3.77 -6.82 6.41
N LEU A 126 3.90 -7.77 7.33
CA LEU A 126 3.43 -9.14 7.11
C LEU A 126 1.91 -9.26 7.21
N THR A 127 1.29 -8.54 8.13
CA THR A 127 -0.18 -8.51 8.22
C THR A 127 -0.79 -8.06 6.89
N TYR A 128 -0.32 -6.93 6.35
CA TYR A 128 -0.79 -6.46 5.04
C TYR A 128 -0.53 -7.47 3.92
N LEU A 129 0.68 -8.02 3.87
CA LEU A 129 1.03 -8.98 2.83
C LEU A 129 0.07 -10.17 2.79
N PHE A 130 -0.22 -10.77 3.94
CA PHE A 130 -1.09 -11.95 4.00
C PHE A 130 -2.57 -11.65 3.92
N THR A 131 -3.04 -10.50 4.39
CA THR A 131 -4.48 -10.19 4.43
C THR A 131 -4.97 -9.37 3.24
N VAL A 132 -4.08 -8.64 2.54
CA VAL A 132 -4.41 -7.80 1.39
C VAL A 132 -3.53 -8.13 0.19
N GLY A 133 -2.22 -8.10 0.37
CA GLY A 133 -1.25 -8.18 -0.71
C GLY A 133 -1.27 -9.49 -1.49
N VAL A 134 -1.64 -10.62 -0.87
CA VAL A 134 -1.84 -11.91 -1.54
C VAL A 134 -3.28 -12.08 -2.02
N PRO A 135 -4.32 -11.85 -1.19
CA PRO A 135 -5.71 -12.04 -1.62
C PRO A 135 -6.13 -11.18 -2.81
N SER A 136 -5.69 -9.92 -2.85
CA SER A 136 -6.09 -8.97 -3.88
C SER A 136 -5.63 -9.39 -5.29
N PRO A 137 -4.34 -9.56 -5.60
CA PRO A 137 -3.91 -9.98 -6.92
C PRO A 137 -4.28 -11.42 -7.27
N ALA A 138 -4.36 -12.31 -6.27
CA ALA A 138 -4.76 -13.71 -6.45
C ALA A 138 -6.28 -13.86 -6.62
N LYS A 139 -7.05 -12.79 -6.40
CA LYS A 139 -8.52 -12.79 -6.46
C LYS A 139 -9.13 -13.93 -5.64
N LEU A 140 -8.69 -14.04 -4.39
CA LEU A 140 -9.19 -15.07 -3.48
C LEU A 140 -10.61 -14.75 -3.01
N GLY A 141 -11.34 -15.82 -2.66
CA GLY A 141 -12.67 -15.74 -2.08
C GLY A 141 -13.81 -15.64 -3.08
N PRO A 142 -15.06 -15.70 -2.58
CA PRO A 142 -16.28 -15.77 -3.39
C PRO A 142 -16.52 -14.49 -4.22
N TRP A 143 -16.00 -13.35 -3.80
CA TRP A 143 -16.16 -12.08 -4.53
C TRP A 143 -15.56 -12.12 -5.93
N ALA A 144 -14.43 -12.80 -6.11
CA ALA A 144 -13.80 -12.95 -7.42
C ALA A 144 -14.62 -13.87 -8.34
N ALA A 145 -15.17 -14.96 -7.80
CA ALA A 145 -15.99 -15.91 -8.54
C ALA A 145 -17.31 -15.29 -9.02
N ASN A 146 -17.89 -14.38 -8.25
CA ASN A 146 -19.17 -13.74 -8.54
C ASN A 146 -19.06 -12.44 -9.36
N GLY A 147 -17.85 -12.09 -9.85
CA GLY A 147 -17.63 -10.86 -10.62
C GLY A 147 -17.72 -9.57 -9.80
N ASN A 148 -17.82 -9.66 -8.48
CA ASN A 148 -17.96 -8.52 -7.57
C ASN A 148 -16.68 -8.28 -6.73
N TYR A 149 -15.54 -8.31 -7.40
CA TYR A 149 -14.22 -8.22 -6.78
C TYR A 149 -14.05 -6.99 -5.86
N TYR A 150 -14.55 -5.82 -6.30
CA TYR A 150 -14.44 -4.57 -5.51
C TYR A 150 -15.30 -4.54 -4.25
N SER A 151 -16.22 -5.50 -4.06
CA SER A 151 -16.95 -5.71 -2.80
C SER A 151 -16.21 -6.64 -1.82
N ALA A 152 -15.04 -7.13 -2.18
CA ALA A 152 -14.17 -7.84 -1.23
C ALA A 152 -13.79 -6.91 -0.07
N PRO A 153 -13.75 -7.39 1.18
CA PRO A 153 -13.53 -6.53 2.34
C PRO A 153 -12.26 -5.69 2.28
N TRP A 154 -11.17 -6.24 1.72
CA TRP A 154 -9.90 -5.53 1.56
C TRP A 154 -9.96 -4.45 0.48
N GLU A 155 -10.72 -4.67 -0.62
CA GLU A 155 -10.93 -3.69 -1.69
C GLU A 155 -11.85 -2.56 -1.22
N THR A 156 -12.96 -2.92 -0.56
CA THR A 156 -13.87 -1.94 0.06
C THR A 156 -13.13 -1.05 1.06
N MET A 157 -12.26 -1.63 1.90
CA MET A 157 -11.47 -0.83 2.84
C MET A 157 -10.46 0.08 2.12
N ALA A 158 -9.86 -0.36 1.02
CA ALA A 158 -9.00 0.49 0.20
C ALA A 158 -9.78 1.69 -0.37
N ASP A 159 -10.98 1.45 -0.90
CA ASP A 159 -11.84 2.53 -1.38
C ASP A 159 -12.21 3.54 -0.27
N ILE A 160 -12.54 3.05 0.93
CA ILE A 160 -12.85 3.92 2.08
C ILE A 160 -11.64 4.77 2.47
N LEU A 161 -10.47 4.16 2.65
CA LEU A 161 -9.26 4.83 3.09
C LEU A 161 -8.68 5.78 2.03
N GLY A 162 -8.88 5.46 0.76
CA GLY A 162 -8.47 6.29 -0.37
C GLY A 162 -9.48 7.38 -0.75
N GLY A 163 -10.75 7.23 -0.35
CA GLY A 163 -11.85 8.07 -0.81
C GLY A 163 -12.17 7.85 -2.29
N ALA A 164 -12.11 6.58 -2.76
CA ALA A 164 -12.24 6.25 -4.17
C ALA A 164 -13.69 6.03 -4.59
N ARG A 165 -14.39 5.09 -3.96
CA ARG A 165 -15.76 4.69 -4.29
C ARG A 165 -16.65 4.71 -3.06
N SER A 166 -17.96 4.84 -3.27
CA SER A 166 -18.98 4.68 -2.24
C SER A 166 -19.41 3.21 -2.14
N HIS A 167 -19.69 2.75 -0.93
CA HIS A 167 -20.12 1.41 -0.63
C HIS A 167 -21.37 1.42 0.23
N SER A 168 -22.12 0.32 0.23
CA SER A 168 -23.27 0.13 1.12
C SER A 168 -22.82 0.04 2.60
N SER A 169 -23.74 0.31 3.52
CA SER A 169 -23.45 0.18 4.95
C SER A 169 -23.00 -1.23 5.33
N GLU A 170 -23.58 -2.26 4.71
CA GLU A 170 -23.22 -3.66 4.93
C GLU A 170 -21.78 -3.97 4.46
N GLU A 171 -21.38 -3.49 3.27
CA GLU A 171 -20.01 -3.65 2.77
C GLU A 171 -19.01 -2.93 3.68
N ILE A 172 -19.34 -1.72 4.16
CA ILE A 172 -18.51 -0.95 5.08
C ILE A 172 -18.33 -1.70 6.41
N GLU A 173 -19.40 -2.24 6.99
CA GLU A 173 -19.33 -3.01 8.23
C GLU A 173 -18.49 -4.27 8.08
N ARG A 174 -18.67 -5.01 6.98
CA ARG A 174 -17.87 -6.18 6.62
C ARG A 174 -16.39 -5.83 6.48
N ALA A 175 -16.08 -4.76 5.76
CA ALA A 175 -14.72 -4.29 5.56
C ALA A 175 -14.05 -3.89 6.89
N ARG A 176 -14.78 -3.24 7.80
CA ARG A 176 -14.29 -2.89 9.14
C ARG A 176 -14.05 -4.13 10.00
N ALA A 177 -14.96 -5.12 9.97
CA ALA A 177 -14.81 -6.37 10.70
C ALA A 177 -13.56 -7.13 10.23
N TYR A 178 -13.37 -7.24 8.92
CA TYR A 178 -12.17 -7.83 8.32
C TYR A 178 -10.88 -7.12 8.75
N TYR A 179 -10.87 -5.79 8.66
CA TYR A 179 -9.73 -4.97 9.04
C TYR A 179 -9.37 -5.17 10.51
N ASN A 180 -10.36 -5.11 11.40
CA ASN A 180 -10.13 -5.32 12.83
C ASN A 180 -9.60 -6.73 13.12
N ALA A 181 -10.17 -7.76 12.50
CA ALA A 181 -9.67 -9.14 12.62
C ALA A 181 -8.22 -9.26 12.13
N SER A 182 -7.89 -8.61 11.01
CA SER A 182 -6.53 -8.61 10.44
C SER A 182 -5.50 -7.98 11.36
N VAL A 183 -5.85 -6.88 12.03
CA VAL A 183 -4.94 -6.17 12.94
C VAL A 183 -4.76 -6.91 14.28
N VAL A 184 -5.85 -7.49 14.82
CA VAL A 184 -5.81 -8.17 16.13
C VAL A 184 -5.18 -9.55 16.02
N PHE A 185 -5.57 -10.34 15.01
CA PHE A 185 -5.04 -11.67 14.79
C PHE A 185 -5.10 -12.04 13.30
N PRO A 186 -4.04 -11.76 12.53
CA PRO A 186 -4.01 -11.95 11.09
C PRO A 186 -4.53 -13.31 10.58
N PRO A 187 -4.25 -14.46 11.24
CA PRO A 187 -4.81 -15.73 10.81
C PRO A 187 -6.33 -15.81 10.79
N LEU A 188 -7.05 -15.04 11.63
CA LEU A 188 -8.52 -15.01 11.59
C LEU A 188 -9.04 -14.40 10.28
N ALA A 189 -8.34 -13.43 9.73
CA ALA A 189 -8.74 -12.83 8.46
C ALA A 189 -8.67 -13.81 7.28
N MET A 190 -7.83 -14.85 7.37
CA MET A 190 -7.71 -15.86 6.33
C MET A 190 -8.97 -16.72 6.20
N PHE A 191 -9.79 -16.86 7.24
CA PHE A 191 -11.07 -17.58 7.14
C PHE A 191 -12.03 -16.91 6.15
N TRP A 192 -11.96 -15.59 6.00
CA TRP A 192 -12.78 -14.84 5.04
C TRP A 192 -12.48 -15.13 3.57
N TRP A 193 -11.39 -15.85 3.29
CA TRP A 193 -11.05 -16.26 1.93
C TRP A 193 -11.91 -17.44 1.43
N PHE A 194 -12.54 -18.14 2.36
CA PHE A 194 -13.28 -19.38 2.11
C PHE A 194 -14.79 -19.22 2.30
N GLU A 195 -15.27 -18.06 2.75
CA GLU A 195 -16.70 -17.72 2.82
C GLU A 195 -17.23 -17.19 1.49
#